data_e0f8d871c865e6b48cc658d71bb192a8
#
_entry.id   e0f8d871c865e6b48cc658d71bb192a8
#
_cell.length_a   1.000
_cell.length_b   1.000
_cell.length_c   1.000
_cell.angle_alpha   90.00
_cell.angle_beta   90.00
_cell.angle_gamma   90.00
#
_symmetry.space_group_name_H-M   'P 1'
#
loop_
_entity.id
_entity.type
_entity.pdbx_description
1 polymer ?
#
loop_
_entity_poly.entity_id
_entity_poly.type
_entity_poly.pdbx_seq_one_letter_code
_entity_poly.pdbx_strand_id
1 'polypeptide(L)'
;AAAADVDYSHVKRLYFFMFKIDYDKTYFNPKDVLECGQIFRFEPFKQGYIVFSTDKACYVYVDGNSTVIETEFPDYFYNFFDLGREYAAVIEKIKAFNVPVITRACEVAKGLRLLNQDPEEMLFSFIISQNNNIPRIKGIISRISRTVGERREFMGAEYYTFPTAAQLAERDAAFYKSLGAGYRDRFIADTAKRIAAEGIERLKTLDAPALKKELLTYNGIGPKVADCVSLFGFQKAASFPVDTWIEKIYREDFNGTYKSRDKINAYFTALFGEYSGYVQQYLFYCTRENL
;
A
#
# COMPACT_ATOMS: atom_id res chain seq x y z
N ALA A 1 -35.84 -7.37 -42.11
CA ALA A 1 -34.67 -7.22 -41.26
C ALA A 1 -35.17 -7.02 -39.82
N ALA A 2 -35.13 -8.10 -39.01
CA ALA A 2 -35.49 -8.06 -37.59
C ALA A 2 -34.33 -7.46 -36.80
N ALA A 3 -34.60 -6.36 -36.08
CA ALA A 3 -33.68 -5.84 -35.08
C ALA A 3 -33.64 -6.85 -33.92
N ALA A 4 -32.44 -7.33 -33.60
CA ALA A 4 -32.23 -8.17 -32.45
C ALA A 4 -32.42 -7.31 -31.18
N ASP A 5 -33.45 -7.61 -30.42
CA ASP A 5 -33.62 -7.11 -29.04
C ASP A 5 -32.45 -7.59 -28.20
N VAL A 6 -31.52 -6.70 -27.88
CA VAL A 6 -30.47 -6.97 -26.92
C VAL A 6 -31.09 -6.88 -25.54
N ASP A 7 -31.20 -8.02 -24.88
CA ASP A 7 -31.73 -8.13 -23.52
C ASP A 7 -30.79 -7.44 -22.51
N TYR A 8 -31.15 -6.23 -22.10
CA TYR A 8 -30.47 -5.44 -21.09
C TYR A 8 -30.82 -5.83 -19.65
N SER A 9 -31.58 -6.90 -19.45
CA SER A 9 -31.99 -7.34 -18.09
C SER A 9 -30.83 -7.74 -17.21
N HIS A 10 -29.72 -8.24 -17.79
CA HIS A 10 -28.50 -8.57 -17.06
C HIS A 10 -27.65 -7.35 -16.68
N VAL A 11 -27.69 -6.28 -17.44
CA VAL A 11 -26.93 -5.04 -17.17
C VAL A 11 -27.52 -4.28 -15.97
N LYS A 12 -28.84 -4.30 -15.79
CA LYS A 12 -29.52 -3.67 -14.63
C LYS A 12 -29.29 -4.39 -13.30
N ARG A 13 -28.92 -5.66 -13.30
CA ARG A 13 -28.73 -6.45 -12.06
C ARG A 13 -27.39 -6.20 -11.39
N LEU A 14 -26.37 -5.74 -12.11
CA LEU A 14 -25.01 -5.47 -11.59
C LEU A 14 -24.89 -4.14 -10.82
N TYR A 15 -25.79 -3.17 -11.07
CA TYR A 15 -25.73 -1.85 -10.40
C TYR A 15 -26.52 -1.75 -9.09
N PHE A 16 -27.16 -2.82 -8.63
CA PHE A 16 -28.09 -2.75 -7.49
C PHE A 16 -27.42 -2.77 -6.11
N PHE A 17 -26.09 -2.96 -6.02
CA PHE A 17 -25.35 -3.07 -4.75
C PHE A 17 -24.05 -2.23 -4.71
N MET A 18 -23.96 -1.18 -5.52
CA MET A 18 -22.82 -0.25 -5.44
C MET A 18 -23.07 0.81 -4.39
N PHE A 19 -22.24 0.82 -3.36
CA PHE A 19 -22.25 1.86 -2.33
C PHE A 19 -21.34 3.01 -2.77
N LYS A 20 -21.75 4.24 -2.45
CA LYS A 20 -21.01 5.45 -2.70
C LYS A 20 -20.61 6.08 -1.37
N ILE A 21 -19.32 6.33 -1.20
CA ILE A 21 -18.75 7.03 -0.05
C ILE A 21 -18.18 8.34 -0.57
N ASP A 22 -18.63 9.48 -0.03
CA ASP A 22 -18.11 10.80 -0.36
C ASP A 22 -17.22 11.29 0.80
N TYR A 23 -16.06 11.86 0.47
CA TYR A 23 -15.10 12.39 1.43
C TYR A 23 -14.52 13.73 0.94
N ASP A 24 -14.12 14.62 1.85
CA ASP A 24 -13.48 15.90 1.48
C ASP A 24 -12.14 15.64 0.76
N LYS A 25 -12.04 16.09 -0.49
CA LYS A 25 -10.84 15.92 -1.32
C LYS A 25 -9.60 16.61 -0.77
N THR A 26 -9.76 17.59 0.10
CA THR A 26 -8.63 18.31 0.73
C THR A 26 -7.75 17.34 1.52
N TYR A 27 -8.37 16.36 2.18
CA TYR A 27 -7.69 15.37 3.01
C TYR A 27 -7.77 13.95 2.45
N PHE A 28 -8.20 13.81 1.21
CA PHE A 28 -8.17 12.56 0.47
C PHE A 28 -8.10 12.82 -1.05
N ASN A 29 -6.90 12.86 -1.59
CA ASN A 29 -6.70 12.94 -3.03
C ASN A 29 -6.26 11.55 -3.55
N PRO A 30 -7.02 10.90 -4.46
CA PRO A 30 -6.69 9.58 -4.97
C PRO A 30 -5.30 9.49 -5.59
N LYS A 31 -4.85 10.52 -6.30
CA LYS A 31 -3.51 10.55 -6.90
C LYS A 31 -2.43 10.52 -5.82
N ASP A 32 -2.51 11.40 -4.82
CA ASP A 32 -1.52 11.49 -3.75
C ASP A 32 -1.44 10.18 -2.96
N VAL A 33 -2.58 9.53 -2.73
CA VAL A 33 -2.68 8.28 -1.97
C VAL A 33 -2.17 7.08 -2.76
N LEU A 34 -2.50 6.97 -4.05
CA LEU A 34 -2.22 5.78 -4.85
C LEU A 34 -0.85 5.83 -5.53
N GLU A 35 -0.41 7.02 -5.93
CA GLU A 35 0.87 7.16 -6.62
C GLU A 35 2.06 7.40 -5.68
N CYS A 36 1.85 7.50 -4.36
CA CYS A 36 2.91 7.73 -3.38
C CYS A 36 3.80 6.50 -3.07
N GLY A 37 3.56 5.36 -3.71
CA GLY A 37 4.42 4.17 -3.58
C GLY A 37 4.13 3.24 -2.43
N GLN A 38 3.02 3.42 -1.72
CA GLN A 38 2.56 2.53 -0.66
C GLN A 38 1.72 1.34 -1.15
N ILE A 39 1.21 1.40 -2.38
CA ILE A 39 0.32 0.41 -2.99
C ILE A 39 0.76 0.09 -4.42
N PHE A 40 0.52 -1.16 -4.88
CA PHE A 40 0.93 -1.62 -6.20
C PHE A 40 -0.22 -2.15 -7.07
N ARG A 41 -1.40 -2.37 -6.48
CA ARG A 41 -2.57 -2.93 -7.18
C ARG A 41 -3.66 -1.87 -7.38
N PHE A 42 -3.41 -1.00 -8.34
CA PHE A 42 -4.38 -0.03 -8.84
C PHE A 42 -4.07 0.28 -10.31
N GLU A 43 -5.09 0.70 -11.04
CA GLU A 43 -5.00 1.06 -12.45
C GLU A 43 -5.82 2.32 -12.74
N PRO A 44 -5.38 3.20 -13.67
CA PRO A 44 -6.22 4.28 -14.17
C PRO A 44 -7.52 3.74 -14.77
N PHE A 45 -8.64 4.37 -14.44
CA PHE A 45 -9.95 3.99 -14.93
C PHE A 45 -10.87 5.21 -15.01
N LYS A 46 -11.45 5.50 -16.18
CA LYS A 46 -12.27 6.69 -16.42
C LYS A 46 -11.54 7.97 -15.95
N GLN A 47 -12.15 8.76 -15.04
CA GLN A 47 -11.53 9.97 -14.46
C GLN A 47 -10.76 9.71 -13.16
N GLY A 48 -10.58 8.46 -12.73
CA GLY A 48 -9.92 8.10 -11.48
C GLY A 48 -9.16 6.79 -11.58
N TYR A 49 -9.34 5.93 -10.59
CA TYR A 49 -8.61 4.68 -10.45
C TYR A 49 -9.51 3.54 -10.00
N ILE A 50 -9.30 2.33 -10.55
CA ILE A 50 -9.72 1.10 -9.87
C ILE A 50 -8.59 0.67 -8.93
N VAL A 51 -8.97 0.35 -7.70
CA VAL A 51 -8.07 -0.17 -6.64
C VAL A 51 -8.49 -1.58 -6.30
N PHE A 52 -7.51 -2.47 -6.22
CA PHE A 52 -7.71 -3.86 -5.84
C PHE A 52 -7.02 -4.13 -4.52
N SER A 53 -7.69 -4.83 -3.63
CA SER A 53 -7.13 -5.32 -2.37
C SER A 53 -7.71 -6.69 -2.06
N THR A 54 -6.83 -7.68 -1.90
CA THR A 54 -7.22 -9.09 -1.74
C THR A 54 -8.15 -9.55 -2.89
N ASP A 55 -9.41 -9.82 -2.59
CA ASP A 55 -10.47 -10.24 -3.50
C ASP A 55 -11.48 -9.12 -3.83
N LYS A 56 -11.23 -7.89 -3.36
CA LYS A 56 -12.16 -6.75 -3.43
C LYS A 56 -11.65 -5.68 -4.38
N ALA A 57 -12.59 -4.88 -4.90
CA ALA A 57 -12.29 -3.74 -5.75
C ALA A 57 -13.14 -2.54 -5.40
N CYS A 58 -12.60 -1.34 -5.66
CA CYS A 58 -13.35 -0.10 -5.65
C CYS A 58 -12.92 0.79 -6.80
N TYR A 59 -13.80 1.71 -7.20
CA TYR A 59 -13.48 2.82 -8.10
C TYR A 59 -13.42 4.10 -7.27
N VAL A 60 -12.31 4.81 -7.35
CA VAL A 60 -12.08 6.06 -6.61
C VAL A 60 -11.75 7.20 -7.56
N TYR A 61 -12.42 8.34 -7.39
CA TYR A 61 -12.27 9.52 -8.28
C TYR A 61 -12.64 10.80 -7.55
N VAL A 62 -12.26 11.94 -8.14
CA VAL A 62 -12.66 13.28 -7.64
C VAL A 62 -13.90 13.75 -8.41
N ASP A 63 -14.92 14.20 -7.67
CA ASP A 63 -16.11 14.84 -8.19
C ASP A 63 -16.34 16.16 -7.41
N GLY A 64 -16.15 17.28 -8.09
CA GLY A 64 -16.23 18.60 -7.46
C GLY A 64 -15.26 18.77 -6.30
N ASN A 65 -15.79 18.89 -5.09
CA ASN A 65 -15.01 19.02 -3.85
C ASN A 65 -14.88 17.72 -3.07
N SER A 66 -15.41 16.62 -3.61
CA SER A 66 -15.39 15.32 -2.97
C SER A 66 -14.46 14.34 -3.68
N THR A 67 -13.81 13.48 -2.90
CA THR A 67 -13.32 12.20 -3.37
C THR A 67 -14.41 11.17 -3.15
N VAL A 68 -14.75 10.46 -4.20
CA VAL A 68 -15.84 9.48 -4.24
C VAL A 68 -15.27 8.09 -4.36
N ILE A 69 -15.79 7.16 -3.57
CA ILE A 69 -15.49 5.73 -3.65
C ILE A 69 -16.76 4.98 -3.98
N GLU A 70 -16.75 4.23 -5.08
CA GLU A 70 -17.83 3.32 -5.45
C GLU A 70 -17.35 1.87 -5.28
N THR A 71 -18.09 1.05 -4.52
CA THR A 71 -17.68 -0.31 -4.18
C THR A 71 -18.85 -1.17 -3.71
N GLU A 72 -18.70 -2.49 -3.78
CA GLU A 72 -19.59 -3.48 -3.15
C GLU A 72 -19.23 -3.73 -1.67
N PHE A 73 -18.07 -3.21 -1.20
CA PHE A 73 -17.50 -3.46 0.13
C PHE A 73 -17.25 -2.15 0.89
N PRO A 74 -18.28 -1.38 1.28
CA PRO A 74 -18.13 -0.04 1.81
C PRO A 74 -17.33 0.01 3.11
N ASP A 75 -17.60 -0.87 4.08
CA ASP A 75 -16.89 -0.91 5.37
C ASP A 75 -15.41 -1.26 5.19
N TYR A 76 -15.12 -2.18 4.24
CA TYR A 76 -13.75 -2.55 3.92
C TYR A 76 -12.96 -1.36 3.38
N PHE A 77 -13.48 -0.65 2.36
CA PHE A 77 -12.78 0.48 1.77
C PHE A 77 -12.82 1.74 2.63
N TYR A 78 -13.82 1.90 3.50
CA TYR A 78 -13.81 2.92 4.54
C TYR A 78 -12.60 2.74 5.46
N ASN A 79 -12.36 1.51 5.93
CA ASN A 79 -11.19 1.17 6.73
C ASN A 79 -9.89 1.23 5.91
N PHE A 80 -9.89 0.68 4.69
CA PHE A 80 -8.72 0.63 3.79
C PHE A 80 -8.13 2.02 3.53
N PHE A 81 -8.97 3.02 3.26
CA PHE A 81 -8.55 4.41 3.06
C PHE A 81 -8.41 5.20 4.37
N ASP A 82 -8.52 4.55 5.52
CA ASP A 82 -8.43 5.17 6.86
C ASP A 82 -9.38 6.39 7.02
N LEU A 83 -10.60 6.29 6.49
CA LEU A 83 -11.54 7.43 6.43
C LEU A 83 -12.06 7.86 7.80
N GLY A 84 -12.01 6.99 8.80
CA GLY A 84 -12.35 7.32 10.19
C GLY A 84 -11.35 8.21 10.91
N ARG A 85 -10.18 8.49 10.32
CA ARG A 85 -9.14 9.30 10.94
C ARG A 85 -9.18 10.75 10.46
N GLU A 86 -9.16 11.68 11.41
CA GLU A 86 -9.08 13.12 11.18
C GLU A 86 -7.66 13.54 10.75
N TYR A 87 -7.39 13.55 9.42
CA TYR A 87 -6.07 13.91 8.90
C TYR A 87 -5.69 15.37 9.10
N ALA A 88 -6.65 16.28 9.24
CA ALA A 88 -6.37 17.65 9.66
C ALA A 88 -5.63 17.68 11.01
N ALA A 89 -6.10 16.91 11.99
CA ALA A 89 -5.46 16.82 13.30
C ALA A 89 -4.07 16.15 13.23
N VAL A 90 -3.90 15.11 12.39
CA VAL A 90 -2.60 14.47 12.16
C VAL A 90 -1.61 15.47 11.58
N ILE A 91 -1.99 16.24 10.56
CA ILE A 91 -1.15 17.27 9.92
C ILE A 91 -0.74 18.33 10.92
N GLU A 92 -1.66 18.85 11.74
CA GLU A 92 -1.34 19.84 12.76
C GLU A 92 -0.34 19.32 13.81
N LYS A 93 -0.48 18.06 14.22
CA LYS A 93 0.49 17.41 15.12
C LYS A 93 1.87 17.27 14.49
N ILE A 94 1.92 16.91 13.20
CA ILE A 94 3.18 16.81 12.44
C ILE A 94 3.84 18.18 12.27
N LYS A 95 3.07 19.23 11.95
CA LYS A 95 3.58 20.59 11.84
C LYS A 95 4.14 21.13 13.17
N ALA A 96 3.59 20.69 14.32
CA ALA A 96 4.07 21.08 15.64
C ALA A 96 5.52 20.64 15.95
N PHE A 97 6.10 19.73 15.16
CA PHE A 97 7.54 19.43 15.25
C PHE A 97 8.43 20.60 14.77
N ASN A 98 7.86 21.62 14.10
CA ASN A 98 8.54 22.83 13.63
C ASN A 98 9.74 22.56 12.69
N VAL A 99 9.62 21.54 11.85
CA VAL A 99 10.63 21.21 10.83
C VAL A 99 10.15 21.73 9.46
N PRO A 100 10.83 22.71 8.84
CA PRO A 100 10.34 23.40 7.63
C PRO A 100 10.02 22.47 6.46
N VAL A 101 10.89 21.49 6.16
CA VAL A 101 10.66 20.53 5.07
C VAL A 101 9.40 19.69 5.30
N ILE A 102 9.10 19.34 6.54
CA ILE A 102 7.89 18.57 6.91
C ILE A 102 6.65 19.44 6.76
N THR A 103 6.69 20.69 7.26
CA THR A 103 5.59 21.64 7.13
C THR A 103 5.21 21.82 5.66
N ARG A 104 6.21 22.05 4.79
CA ARG A 104 6.01 22.17 3.35
C ARG A 104 5.40 20.88 2.76
N ALA A 105 5.93 19.72 3.11
CA ALA A 105 5.42 18.44 2.62
C ALA A 105 3.96 18.22 2.99
N CYS A 106 3.56 18.54 4.22
CA CYS A 106 2.17 18.48 4.66
C CYS A 106 1.24 19.45 3.91
N GLU A 107 1.74 20.62 3.50
CA GLU A 107 0.96 21.61 2.75
C GLU A 107 0.72 21.17 1.29
N VAL A 108 1.75 20.63 0.67
CA VAL A 108 1.72 20.20 -0.72
C VAL A 108 0.89 18.91 -0.89
N ALA A 109 1.03 17.97 0.02
CA ALA A 109 0.41 16.64 -0.06
C ALA A 109 -0.73 16.45 0.96
N LYS A 110 -1.54 17.46 1.21
CA LYS A 110 -2.67 17.38 2.17
C LYS A 110 -3.60 16.21 1.94
N GLY A 111 -3.80 15.82 0.69
CA GLY A 111 -4.66 14.71 0.30
C GLY A 111 -4.06 13.33 0.50
N LEU A 112 -2.81 13.24 0.93
CA LEU A 112 -2.14 11.96 1.19
C LEU A 112 -2.64 11.32 2.49
N ARG A 113 -2.91 10.02 2.43
CA ARG A 113 -3.32 9.18 3.56
C ARG A 113 -2.50 7.90 3.59
N LEU A 114 -2.24 7.35 4.77
CA LEU A 114 -1.74 5.99 4.91
C LEU A 114 -2.89 5.00 4.72
N LEU A 115 -2.67 3.99 3.90
CA LEU A 115 -3.65 2.94 3.65
C LEU A 115 -3.55 1.83 4.69
N ASN A 116 -4.69 1.32 5.14
CA ASN A 116 -4.79 0.12 5.98
C ASN A 116 -4.92 -1.11 5.07
N GLN A 117 -3.81 -1.51 4.46
CA GLN A 117 -3.77 -2.60 3.49
C GLN A 117 -3.74 -3.97 4.17
N ASP A 118 -4.06 -5.01 3.42
CA ASP A 118 -3.98 -6.39 3.90
C ASP A 118 -2.52 -6.78 4.21
N PRO A 119 -2.25 -7.34 5.42
CA PRO A 119 -0.89 -7.66 5.85
C PRO A 119 -0.20 -8.71 4.99
N GLU A 120 -0.96 -9.70 4.53
CA GLU A 120 -0.43 -10.80 3.72
C GLU A 120 -0.06 -10.32 2.32
N GLU A 121 -0.95 -9.56 1.68
CA GLU A 121 -0.69 -8.93 0.39
C GLU A 121 0.52 -7.98 0.47
N MET A 122 0.63 -7.18 1.55
CA MET A 122 1.75 -6.26 1.72
C MET A 122 3.08 -6.96 1.99
N LEU A 123 3.07 -8.05 2.76
CA LEU A 123 4.27 -8.84 3.01
C LEU A 123 4.90 -9.33 1.69
N PHE A 124 4.11 -9.95 0.82
CA PHE A 124 4.59 -10.43 -0.47
C PHE A 124 4.94 -9.29 -1.44
N SER A 125 4.12 -8.25 -1.48
CA SER A 125 4.36 -7.08 -2.34
C SER A 125 5.67 -6.38 -2.00
N PHE A 126 6.00 -6.22 -0.72
CA PHE A 126 7.26 -5.59 -0.31
C PHE A 126 8.47 -6.53 -0.44
N ILE A 127 8.31 -7.85 -0.36
CA ILE A 127 9.36 -8.80 -0.78
C ILE A 127 9.67 -8.60 -2.27
N ILE A 128 8.65 -8.48 -3.12
CA ILE A 128 8.80 -8.26 -4.56
C ILE A 128 9.42 -6.87 -4.85
N SER A 129 9.15 -5.89 -4.00
CA SER A 129 9.62 -4.51 -4.19
C SER A 129 11.12 -4.29 -3.98
N GLN A 130 11.83 -5.23 -3.35
CA GLN A 130 13.24 -5.09 -3.02
C GLN A 130 14.10 -4.86 -4.26
N ASN A 131 14.92 -3.79 -4.26
CA ASN A 131 15.81 -3.44 -5.37
C ASN A 131 15.10 -3.57 -6.73
N ASN A 132 13.95 -2.91 -6.86
CA ASN A 132 13.07 -3.01 -8.01
C ASN A 132 12.42 -1.64 -8.32
N ASN A 133 11.80 -1.49 -9.48
CA ASN A 133 11.04 -0.31 -9.84
C ASN A 133 9.53 -0.60 -9.88
N ILE A 134 8.71 0.43 -9.70
CA ILE A 134 7.26 0.30 -9.58
C ILE A 134 6.62 -0.45 -10.78
N PRO A 135 6.92 -0.14 -12.05
CA PRO A 135 6.34 -0.89 -13.18
C PRO A 135 6.65 -2.38 -13.14
N ARG A 136 7.89 -2.75 -12.79
CA ARG A 136 8.27 -4.16 -12.70
C ARG A 136 7.63 -4.86 -11.50
N ILE A 137 7.50 -4.16 -10.35
CA ILE A 137 6.79 -4.68 -9.16
C ILE A 137 5.35 -5.01 -9.54
N LYS A 138 4.62 -4.02 -10.10
CA LYS A 138 3.23 -4.19 -10.56
C LYS A 138 3.12 -5.36 -11.54
N GLY A 139 4.04 -5.48 -12.50
CA GLY A 139 4.06 -6.56 -13.48
C GLY A 139 4.26 -7.94 -12.87
N ILE A 140 5.13 -8.10 -11.87
CA ILE A 140 5.32 -9.37 -11.17
C ILE A 140 4.08 -9.73 -10.34
N ILE A 141 3.54 -8.79 -9.57
CA ILE A 141 2.32 -8.99 -8.77
C ILE A 141 1.15 -9.38 -9.69
N SER A 142 0.97 -8.70 -10.81
CA SER A 142 -0.09 -9.02 -11.78
C SER A 142 0.06 -10.44 -12.35
N ARG A 143 1.27 -10.87 -12.71
CA ARG A 143 1.50 -12.25 -13.20
C ARG A 143 1.21 -13.29 -12.12
N ILE A 144 1.63 -13.05 -10.88
CA ILE A 144 1.33 -13.96 -9.76
C ILE A 144 -0.18 -14.03 -9.55
N SER A 145 -0.88 -12.89 -9.47
CA SER A 145 -2.33 -12.83 -9.28
C SER A 145 -3.08 -13.54 -10.42
N ARG A 146 -2.70 -13.31 -11.69
CA ARG A 146 -3.32 -13.96 -12.86
C ARG A 146 -3.12 -15.45 -12.91
N THR A 147 -2.00 -15.95 -12.37
CA THR A 147 -1.65 -17.38 -12.48
C THR A 147 -2.16 -18.19 -11.30
N VAL A 148 -2.25 -17.60 -10.11
CA VAL A 148 -2.60 -18.29 -8.86
C VAL A 148 -3.93 -17.81 -8.27
N GLY A 149 -4.26 -16.53 -8.45
CA GLY A 149 -5.49 -15.92 -7.94
C GLY A 149 -6.72 -16.29 -8.77
N GLU A 150 -7.88 -15.90 -8.28
CA GLU A 150 -9.17 -16.13 -8.93
C GLU A 150 -9.55 -14.93 -9.81
N ARG A 151 -10.12 -15.23 -10.99
CA ARG A 151 -10.67 -14.21 -11.88
C ARG A 151 -11.93 -13.59 -11.28
N ARG A 152 -12.00 -12.27 -11.30
CA ARG A 152 -13.13 -11.44 -10.85
C ARG A 152 -13.42 -10.35 -11.88
N GLU A 153 -14.55 -9.71 -11.73
CA GLU A 153 -14.96 -8.56 -12.54
C GLU A 153 -15.52 -7.45 -11.65
N PHE A 154 -15.16 -6.20 -11.95
CA PHE A 154 -15.68 -5.03 -11.28
C PHE A 154 -15.88 -3.90 -12.31
N MET A 155 -17.11 -3.37 -12.41
CA MET A 155 -17.51 -2.31 -13.36
C MET A 155 -17.11 -2.59 -14.84
N GLY A 156 -17.14 -3.87 -15.24
CA GLY A 156 -16.75 -4.31 -16.59
C GLY A 156 -15.24 -4.49 -16.78
N ALA A 157 -14.43 -4.22 -15.77
CA ALA A 157 -12.99 -4.49 -15.79
C ALA A 157 -12.68 -5.84 -15.13
N GLU A 158 -11.92 -6.69 -15.84
CA GLU A 158 -11.43 -7.96 -15.30
C GLU A 158 -10.26 -7.73 -14.37
N TYR A 159 -10.26 -8.38 -13.21
CA TYR A 159 -9.12 -8.42 -12.30
C TYR A 159 -8.95 -9.81 -11.69
N TYR A 160 -7.82 -10.00 -11.00
CA TYR A 160 -7.52 -11.26 -10.30
C TYR A 160 -7.26 -10.98 -8.84
N THR A 161 -7.76 -11.86 -7.96
CA THR A 161 -7.51 -11.74 -6.51
C THR A 161 -6.02 -11.85 -6.22
N PHE A 162 -5.54 -11.20 -5.16
CA PHE A 162 -4.22 -11.52 -4.64
C PHE A 162 -4.29 -12.90 -3.97
N PRO A 163 -3.39 -13.85 -4.33
CA PRO A 163 -3.43 -15.19 -3.77
C PRO A 163 -3.11 -15.20 -2.27
N THR A 164 -3.79 -16.05 -1.51
CA THR A 164 -3.46 -16.30 -0.11
C THR A 164 -2.10 -16.97 0.05
N ALA A 165 -1.48 -16.88 1.24
CA ALA A 165 -0.23 -17.59 1.51
C ALA A 165 -0.36 -19.09 1.32
N ALA A 166 -1.51 -19.68 1.60
CA ALA A 166 -1.77 -21.09 1.34
C ALA A 166 -1.67 -21.45 -0.15
N GLN A 167 -2.33 -20.66 -1.02
CA GLN A 167 -2.24 -20.81 -2.47
C GLN A 167 -0.82 -20.59 -3.00
N LEU A 168 -0.11 -19.59 -2.45
CA LEU A 168 1.28 -19.32 -2.81
C LEU A 168 2.22 -20.44 -2.36
N ALA A 169 1.98 -21.08 -1.20
CA ALA A 169 2.82 -22.14 -0.65
C ALA A 169 2.80 -23.45 -1.48
N GLU A 170 1.77 -23.62 -2.32
CA GLU A 170 1.69 -24.74 -3.28
C GLU A 170 2.72 -24.64 -4.43
N ARG A 171 3.40 -23.51 -4.56
CA ARG A 171 4.33 -23.22 -5.65
C ARG A 171 5.77 -23.17 -5.13
N ASP A 172 6.69 -23.64 -5.96
CA ASP A 172 8.12 -23.62 -5.65
C ASP A 172 8.81 -22.34 -6.14
N ALA A 173 10.08 -22.18 -5.81
CA ALA A 173 10.87 -21.03 -6.23
C ALA A 173 11.01 -20.94 -7.77
N ALA A 174 11.12 -22.09 -8.48
CA ALA A 174 11.24 -22.09 -9.95
C ALA A 174 10.00 -21.49 -10.62
N PHE A 175 8.81 -21.74 -10.05
CA PHE A 175 7.58 -21.11 -10.50
C PHE A 175 7.64 -19.58 -10.39
N TYR A 176 8.02 -19.00 -9.24
CA TYR A 176 8.14 -17.55 -9.07
C TYR A 176 9.23 -16.94 -9.95
N LYS A 177 10.33 -17.65 -10.15
CA LYS A 177 11.38 -17.25 -11.08
C LYS A 177 10.86 -17.11 -12.51
N SER A 178 10.04 -18.05 -12.97
CA SER A 178 9.41 -18.01 -14.30
C SER A 178 8.46 -16.81 -14.48
N LEU A 179 7.86 -16.32 -13.39
CA LEU A 179 7.02 -15.12 -13.37
C LEU A 179 7.83 -13.80 -13.24
N GLY A 180 9.16 -13.86 -13.25
CA GLY A 180 10.04 -12.71 -13.27
C GLY A 180 10.42 -12.18 -11.89
N ALA A 181 10.20 -12.94 -10.80
CA ALA A 181 10.60 -12.56 -9.43
C ALA A 181 12.13 -12.41 -9.27
N GLY A 182 12.92 -13.06 -10.15
CA GLY A 182 14.38 -13.04 -10.08
C GLY A 182 14.85 -13.73 -8.79
N TYR A 183 15.83 -13.14 -8.09
CA TYR A 183 16.39 -13.69 -6.85
C TYR A 183 15.41 -13.71 -5.66
N ARG A 184 14.22 -13.08 -5.80
CA ARG A 184 13.17 -13.05 -4.76
C ARG A 184 12.31 -14.30 -4.78
N ASP A 185 12.51 -15.18 -5.76
CA ASP A 185 11.78 -16.43 -5.95
C ASP A 185 11.74 -17.28 -4.69
N ARG A 186 12.90 -17.51 -4.06
CA ARG A 186 13.03 -18.26 -2.80
C ARG A 186 12.40 -17.52 -1.62
N PHE A 187 12.54 -16.20 -1.56
CA PHE A 187 11.96 -15.37 -0.49
C PHE A 187 10.44 -15.48 -0.48
N ILE A 188 9.81 -15.44 -1.66
CA ILE A 188 8.36 -15.60 -1.80
C ILE A 188 7.95 -17.02 -1.37
N ALA A 189 8.61 -18.07 -1.91
CA ALA A 189 8.28 -19.46 -1.61
C ALA A 189 8.42 -19.81 -0.13
N ASP A 190 9.53 -19.39 0.50
CA ASP A 190 9.81 -19.67 1.91
C ASP A 190 8.82 -18.92 2.83
N THR A 191 8.56 -17.64 2.52
CA THR A 191 7.60 -16.83 3.27
C THR A 191 6.18 -17.40 3.14
N ALA A 192 5.77 -17.83 1.94
CA ALA A 192 4.44 -18.41 1.71
C ALA A 192 4.24 -19.68 2.58
N LYS A 193 5.20 -20.60 2.56
CA LYS A 193 5.16 -21.82 3.39
C LYS A 193 5.08 -21.50 4.88
N ARG A 194 5.86 -20.52 5.33
CA ARG A 194 5.88 -20.14 6.74
C ARG A 194 4.55 -19.49 7.17
N ILE A 195 4.02 -18.54 6.39
CA ILE A 195 2.74 -17.89 6.71
C ILE A 195 1.59 -18.89 6.60
N ALA A 196 1.58 -19.80 5.62
CA ALA A 196 0.58 -20.85 5.51
C ALA A 196 0.57 -21.79 6.74
N ALA A 197 1.73 -22.07 7.32
CA ALA A 197 1.86 -22.92 8.50
C ALA A 197 1.55 -22.21 9.82
N GLU A 198 2.02 -20.96 9.99
CA GLU A 198 1.98 -20.25 11.26
C GLU A 198 0.81 -19.26 11.38
N GLY A 199 0.23 -18.82 10.24
CA GLY A 199 -0.79 -17.78 10.15
C GLY A 199 -0.22 -16.37 10.27
N ILE A 200 -0.81 -15.42 9.53
CA ILE A 200 -0.45 -14.00 9.57
C ILE A 200 -0.99 -13.31 10.83
N GLU A 201 -2.10 -13.81 11.40
CA GLU A 201 -2.82 -13.19 12.52
C GLU A 201 -1.95 -13.02 13.77
N ARG A 202 -1.04 -13.96 14.03
CA ARG A 202 -0.11 -13.86 15.16
C ARG A 202 0.77 -12.61 15.13
N LEU A 203 1.06 -12.09 13.92
CA LEU A 203 1.87 -10.89 13.74
C LEU A 203 1.08 -9.61 14.08
N LYS A 204 -0.23 -9.62 13.95
CA LYS A 204 -1.08 -8.44 14.24
C LYS A 204 -1.05 -8.04 15.71
N THR A 205 -0.83 -9.01 16.61
CA THR A 205 -0.79 -8.79 18.07
C THR A 205 0.49 -8.14 18.56
N LEU A 206 1.55 -8.11 17.74
CA LEU A 206 2.85 -7.58 18.09
C LEU A 206 2.85 -6.03 18.00
N ASP A 207 3.57 -5.38 18.91
CA ASP A 207 3.90 -3.97 18.77
C ASP A 207 4.93 -3.73 17.65
N ALA A 208 5.22 -2.48 17.28
CA ALA A 208 6.09 -2.19 16.16
C ALA A 208 7.53 -2.74 16.31
N PRO A 209 8.20 -2.64 17.48
CA PRO A 209 9.53 -3.24 17.67
C PRO A 209 9.52 -4.76 17.60
N ALA A 210 8.56 -5.43 18.25
CA ALA A 210 8.45 -6.89 18.24
C ALA A 210 8.10 -7.41 16.84
N LEU A 211 7.20 -6.73 16.12
CA LEU A 211 6.85 -7.06 14.74
C LEU A 211 8.08 -6.94 13.82
N LYS A 212 8.81 -5.83 13.90
CA LYS A 212 10.03 -5.63 13.10
C LYS A 212 11.05 -6.74 13.38
N LYS A 213 11.27 -7.07 14.65
CA LYS A 213 12.18 -8.16 15.04
C LYS A 213 11.73 -9.50 14.45
N GLU A 214 10.43 -9.79 14.50
CA GLU A 214 9.89 -11.03 13.95
C GLU A 214 10.01 -11.06 12.41
N LEU A 215 9.67 -9.97 11.72
CA LEU A 215 9.79 -9.88 10.26
C LEU A 215 11.24 -10.07 9.77
N LEU A 216 12.23 -9.62 10.54
CA LEU A 216 13.64 -9.83 10.21
C LEU A 216 14.08 -11.30 10.25
N THR A 217 13.28 -12.20 10.82
CA THR A 217 13.54 -13.66 10.80
C THR A 217 13.13 -14.34 9.49
N TYR A 218 12.38 -13.63 8.63
CA TYR A 218 11.95 -14.15 7.33
C TYR A 218 13.06 -14.02 6.31
N ASN A 219 13.24 -15.06 5.49
CA ASN A 219 14.28 -15.08 4.48
C ASN A 219 14.10 -13.91 3.49
N GLY A 220 15.14 -13.09 3.34
CA GLY A 220 15.15 -11.95 2.44
C GLY A 220 14.45 -10.69 2.96
N ILE A 221 13.95 -10.64 4.18
CA ILE A 221 13.41 -9.42 4.76
C ILE A 221 14.50 -8.68 5.53
N GLY A 222 14.95 -7.55 4.98
CA GLY A 222 15.85 -6.61 5.65
C GLY A 222 15.10 -5.49 6.39
N PRO A 223 15.81 -4.61 7.13
CA PRO A 223 15.21 -3.57 7.97
C PRO A 223 14.20 -2.68 7.23
N LYS A 224 14.53 -2.22 6.02
CA LYS A 224 13.63 -1.37 5.20
C LYS A 224 12.33 -2.08 4.84
N VAL A 225 12.41 -3.35 4.44
CA VAL A 225 11.21 -4.13 4.08
C VAL A 225 10.36 -4.40 5.31
N ALA A 226 10.99 -4.75 6.44
CA ALA A 226 10.30 -4.94 7.71
C ALA A 226 9.53 -3.68 8.13
N ASP A 227 10.14 -2.48 8.02
CA ASP A 227 9.48 -1.22 8.33
C ASP A 227 8.32 -0.91 7.35
N CYS A 228 8.48 -1.19 6.04
CA CYS A 228 7.40 -1.01 5.08
C CYS A 228 6.21 -1.95 5.37
N VAL A 229 6.47 -3.22 5.62
CA VAL A 229 5.42 -4.19 5.95
C VAL A 229 4.73 -3.81 7.26
N SER A 230 5.50 -3.40 8.28
CA SER A 230 4.95 -2.94 9.56
C SER A 230 4.05 -1.72 9.38
N LEU A 231 4.48 -0.73 8.57
CA LEU A 231 3.72 0.50 8.34
C LEU A 231 2.47 0.25 7.50
N PHE A 232 2.62 -0.34 6.32
CA PHE A 232 1.56 -0.40 5.31
C PHE A 232 0.67 -1.64 5.42
N GLY A 233 1.15 -2.74 6.01
CA GLY A 233 0.37 -3.96 6.21
C GLY A 233 -0.18 -4.11 7.62
N PHE A 234 0.53 -3.63 8.63
CA PHE A 234 0.13 -3.80 10.04
C PHE A 234 -0.23 -2.48 10.74
N GLN A 235 -0.31 -1.36 10.01
CA GLN A 235 -0.69 -0.03 10.51
C GLN A 235 0.16 0.44 11.72
N LYS A 236 1.43 0.00 11.78
CA LYS A 236 2.34 0.41 12.86
C LYS A 236 2.95 1.78 12.52
N ALA A 237 2.19 2.85 12.76
CA ALA A 237 2.58 4.21 12.39
C ALA A 237 3.88 4.73 13.05
N ALA A 238 4.38 4.06 14.08
CA ALA A 238 5.71 4.31 14.65
C ALA A 238 6.87 3.77 13.78
N SER A 239 6.60 3.05 12.69
CA SER A 239 7.62 2.55 11.77
C SER A 239 8.07 3.65 10.81
N PHE A 240 9.37 3.66 10.48
CA PHE A 240 9.96 4.67 9.59
C PHE A 240 10.88 4.00 8.55
N PRO A 241 10.37 3.55 7.41
CA PRO A 241 11.19 2.97 6.35
C PRO A 241 12.27 3.93 5.84
N VAL A 242 13.53 3.52 5.85
CA VAL A 242 14.65 4.34 5.34
C VAL A 242 15.15 3.76 4.02
N ASP A 243 14.92 4.50 2.95
CA ASP A 243 15.47 4.23 1.62
C ASP A 243 16.48 5.32 1.19
N THR A 244 16.86 5.32 -0.08
CA THR A 244 17.82 6.29 -0.61
C THR A 244 17.29 7.73 -0.63
N TRP A 245 15.97 7.94 -0.79
CA TRP A 245 15.35 9.25 -0.73
C TRP A 245 15.37 9.80 0.68
N ILE A 246 14.98 9.00 1.65
CA ILE A 246 15.05 9.36 3.07
C ILE A 246 16.48 9.58 3.55
N GLU A 247 17.47 8.81 3.07
CA GLU A 247 18.88 9.08 3.35
C GLU A 247 19.33 10.44 2.82
N LYS A 248 18.84 10.84 1.64
CA LYS A 248 19.10 12.14 1.05
C LYS A 248 18.50 13.26 1.90
N ILE A 249 17.23 13.18 2.23
CA ILE A 249 16.52 14.13 3.11
C ILE A 249 17.24 14.26 4.45
N TYR A 250 17.63 13.14 5.07
CA TYR A 250 18.34 13.16 6.35
C TYR A 250 19.64 13.98 6.27
N ARG A 251 20.41 13.88 5.18
CA ARG A 251 21.64 14.63 5.00
C ARG A 251 21.39 16.09 4.67
N GLU A 252 20.47 16.38 3.76
CA GLU A 252 20.25 17.73 3.21
C GLU A 252 19.39 18.61 4.10
N ASP A 253 18.28 18.07 4.65
CA ASP A 253 17.31 18.87 5.39
C ASP A 253 17.47 18.78 6.91
N PHE A 254 18.08 17.70 7.41
CA PHE A 254 18.34 17.51 8.85
C PHE A 254 19.82 17.62 9.23
N ASN A 255 20.71 17.98 8.28
CA ASN A 255 22.16 18.02 8.49
C ASN A 255 22.72 16.75 9.14
N GLY A 256 22.15 15.61 8.79
CA GLY A 256 22.40 14.33 9.44
C GLY A 256 23.75 13.73 9.05
N THR A 257 24.47 13.14 10.01
CA THR A 257 25.82 12.58 9.83
C THR A 257 25.87 11.06 9.86
N TYR A 258 24.77 10.38 10.25
CA TYR A 258 24.75 8.91 10.27
C TYR A 258 24.78 8.33 8.86
N LYS A 259 25.61 7.29 8.68
CA LYS A 259 25.72 6.51 7.43
C LYS A 259 24.86 5.24 7.46
N SER A 260 24.54 4.74 8.64
CA SER A 260 23.73 3.52 8.81
C SER A 260 22.25 3.87 8.75
N ARG A 261 21.48 3.16 7.91
CA ARG A 261 20.02 3.29 7.83
C ARG A 261 19.33 2.99 9.15
N ASP A 262 19.84 2.05 9.93
CA ASP A 262 19.29 1.74 11.24
C ASP A 262 19.46 2.91 12.23
N LYS A 263 20.58 3.63 12.19
CA LYS A 263 20.77 4.84 13.00
C LYS A 263 19.90 5.99 12.52
N ILE A 264 19.68 6.11 11.21
CA ILE A 264 18.76 7.11 10.64
C ILE A 264 17.30 6.77 11.03
N ASN A 265 16.92 5.51 10.96
CA ASN A 265 15.63 5.02 11.43
C ASN A 265 15.42 5.35 12.92
N ALA A 266 16.39 5.00 13.77
CA ALA A 266 16.32 5.29 15.21
C ALA A 266 16.23 6.81 15.50
N TYR A 267 16.93 7.65 14.73
CA TYR A 267 16.84 9.10 14.84
C TYR A 267 15.42 9.60 14.55
N PHE A 268 14.84 9.20 13.44
CA PHE A 268 13.51 9.67 13.06
C PHE A 268 12.39 9.08 13.94
N THR A 269 12.49 7.82 14.33
CA THR A 269 11.50 7.22 15.23
C THR A 269 11.55 7.83 16.64
N ALA A 270 12.73 8.21 17.12
CA ALA A 270 12.87 8.94 18.38
C ALA A 270 12.30 10.37 18.28
N LEU A 271 12.46 11.03 17.12
CA LEU A 271 11.99 12.41 16.92
C LEU A 271 10.48 12.48 16.75
N PHE A 272 9.86 11.57 15.98
CA PHE A 272 8.46 11.67 15.57
C PHE A 272 7.51 10.71 16.30
N GLY A 273 8.05 9.71 16.99
CA GLY A 273 7.25 8.76 17.77
C GLY A 273 6.15 8.08 16.94
N GLU A 274 4.91 8.19 17.41
CA GLU A 274 3.73 7.63 16.76
C GLU A 274 3.40 8.25 15.38
N TYR A 275 3.97 9.42 15.06
CA TYR A 275 3.79 10.09 13.77
C TYR A 275 4.85 9.73 12.73
N SER A 276 5.79 8.86 13.06
CA SER A 276 6.93 8.48 12.22
C SER A 276 6.55 8.07 10.80
N GLY A 277 5.59 7.19 10.65
CA GLY A 277 5.14 6.67 9.35
C GLY A 277 4.44 7.73 8.50
N TYR A 278 3.67 8.62 9.12
CA TYR A 278 3.05 9.75 8.42
C TYR A 278 4.12 10.71 7.89
N VAL A 279 5.03 11.14 8.76
CA VAL A 279 6.15 12.02 8.38
C VAL A 279 6.98 11.39 7.27
N GLN A 280 7.32 10.11 7.39
CA GLN A 280 8.07 9.38 6.37
C GLN A 280 7.36 9.43 5.01
N GLN A 281 6.06 9.18 4.97
CA GLN A 281 5.32 9.13 3.73
C GLN A 281 5.16 10.50 3.08
N TYR A 282 4.91 11.56 3.85
CA TYR A 282 4.89 12.94 3.36
C TYR A 282 6.24 13.35 2.75
N LEU A 283 7.34 13.12 3.47
CA LEU A 283 8.69 13.43 3.02
C LEU A 283 9.07 12.64 1.75
N PHE A 284 8.81 11.34 1.77
CA PHE A 284 9.11 10.45 0.65
C PHE A 284 8.36 10.88 -0.63
N TYR A 285 7.05 11.10 -0.53
CA TYR A 285 6.23 11.46 -1.68
C TYR A 285 6.66 12.79 -2.28
N CYS A 286 6.78 13.84 -1.47
CA CYS A 286 7.16 15.16 -1.97
C CYS A 286 8.56 15.18 -2.59
N THR A 287 9.53 14.49 -1.99
CA THR A 287 10.90 14.46 -2.53
C THR A 287 10.99 13.67 -3.83
N ARG A 288 10.28 12.54 -3.95
CA ARG A 288 10.27 11.73 -5.16
C ARG A 288 9.61 12.45 -6.34
N GLU A 289 8.54 13.18 -6.08
CA GLU A 289 7.79 13.92 -7.10
C GLU A 289 8.36 15.33 -7.38
N ASN A 290 9.41 15.76 -6.65
CA ASN A 290 10.00 17.11 -6.71
C ASN A 290 8.98 18.23 -6.44
N LEU A 291 8.10 18.04 -5.46
CA LEU A 291 7.02 18.95 -5.08
C LEU A 291 7.46 19.99 -4.02
#